data_9107262e168ff50c5dc510cf9dacb888
#
_entry.id   9107262e168ff50c5dc510cf9dacb888
#
_cell.length_a   1.000
_cell.length_b   1.000
_cell.length_c   1.000
_cell.angle_alpha   90.00
_cell.angle_beta   90.00
_cell.angle_gamma   90.00
#
_symmetry.space_group_name_H-M   'P 1'
#
loop_
_entity.id
_entity.type
_entity.pdbx_description
1 polymer ?
#
loop_
_entity_poly.entity_id
_entity_poly.type
_entity_poly.pdbx_seq_one_letter_code
_entity_poly.pdbx_strand_id
1 'polypeptide(L)'
;STSFKGAVKVKLSGKTKYTDYRMFSVFKDTTVIDTTLTLQKDFKFNYIRKDNFELLPFHNQGQTFNNLAHNFSNMSHFPDIGFRAKQVSYLEIEDIKYYEVPTPTTEITYKTGMQQGQVVDAIFTLNFSKRFNVNITRSQINSFRD
;
A
#
# COMPACT_ATOMS: atom_id res chain seq x y z
N SER A 1 -28.80 -13.16 -27.96
CA SER A 1 -28.72 -13.13 -26.49
C SER A 1 -27.71 -14.16 -26.02
N THR A 2 -26.46 -13.74 -25.81
CA THR A 2 -25.40 -14.57 -25.25
C THR A 2 -25.48 -14.52 -23.72
N SER A 3 -26.04 -15.59 -23.16
CA SER A 3 -26.08 -15.82 -21.72
C SER A 3 -24.67 -16.12 -21.21
N PHE A 4 -24.08 -15.22 -20.43
CA PHE A 4 -22.86 -15.47 -19.69
C PHE A 4 -23.19 -16.42 -18.52
N LYS A 5 -23.13 -17.72 -18.77
CA LYS A 5 -23.18 -18.78 -17.73
C LYS A 5 -21.75 -19.13 -17.33
N GLY A 6 -21.21 -18.40 -16.41
CA GLY A 6 -19.92 -18.70 -15.80
C GLY A 6 -19.90 -18.24 -14.36
N ALA A 7 -20.70 -18.88 -13.51
CA ALA A 7 -20.50 -18.72 -12.06
C ALA A 7 -19.12 -19.32 -11.72
N VAL A 8 -18.16 -18.46 -11.43
CA VAL A 8 -16.87 -18.87 -10.88
C VAL A 8 -17.15 -19.49 -9.51
N LYS A 9 -17.19 -20.82 -9.47
CA LYS A 9 -17.24 -21.55 -8.19
C LYS A 9 -15.87 -21.39 -7.54
N VAL A 10 -15.75 -20.40 -6.66
CA VAL A 10 -14.60 -20.32 -5.74
C VAL A 10 -14.71 -21.52 -4.81
N LYS A 11 -13.97 -22.58 -5.11
CA LYS A 11 -13.83 -23.73 -4.24
C LYS A 11 -12.90 -23.30 -3.10
N LEU A 12 -13.46 -22.93 -1.96
CA LEU A 12 -12.72 -22.81 -0.71
C LEU A 12 -12.18 -24.20 -0.36
N SER A 13 -11.06 -24.58 -0.93
CA SER A 13 -10.39 -25.83 -0.62
C SER A 13 -9.52 -25.62 0.61
N GLY A 14 -9.90 -26.27 1.69
CA GLY A 14 -9.04 -26.62 2.83
C GLY A 14 -8.23 -25.48 3.43
N LYS A 15 -7.92 -25.59 4.68
CA LYS A 15 -7.20 -24.63 5.53
C LYS A 15 -6.06 -23.91 4.80
N THR A 16 -6.33 -22.70 4.26
CA THR A 16 -5.32 -21.80 3.75
C THR A 16 -4.45 -21.32 4.93
N LYS A 17 -3.14 -21.36 4.77
CA LYS A 17 -2.21 -20.84 5.77
C LYS A 17 -1.96 -19.36 5.49
N TYR A 18 -1.65 -18.60 6.53
CA TYR A 18 -1.28 -17.18 6.37
C TYR A 18 -0.05 -16.99 5.46
N THR A 19 0.84 -17.97 5.39
CA THR A 19 2.03 -17.98 4.52
C THR A 19 1.70 -18.08 3.03
N ASP A 20 0.46 -18.44 2.69
CA ASP A 20 0.02 -18.55 1.30
C ASP A 20 -0.39 -17.18 0.73
N TYR A 21 -0.54 -16.18 1.61
CA TYR A 21 -0.84 -14.79 1.23
C TYR A 21 0.46 -14.03 1.06
N ARG A 22 0.85 -13.78 -0.17
CA ARG A 22 2.13 -13.18 -0.52
C ARG A 22 1.94 -11.92 -1.35
N MET A 23 2.86 -11.00 -1.20
CA MET A 23 3.04 -9.89 -2.13
C MET A 23 4.47 -9.87 -2.64
N PHE A 24 4.66 -9.43 -3.85
CA PHE A 24 5.97 -9.35 -4.48
C PHE A 24 6.09 -8.06 -5.29
N SER A 25 7.31 -7.57 -5.38
CA SER A 25 7.68 -6.42 -6.19
C SER A 25 8.06 -6.83 -7.61
N VAL A 26 8.29 -5.86 -8.47
CA VAL A 26 8.83 -6.07 -9.82
C VAL A 26 10.17 -6.83 -9.78
N PHE A 27 10.96 -6.62 -8.72
CA PHE A 27 12.24 -7.31 -8.50
C PHE A 27 12.08 -8.73 -7.94
N LYS A 28 10.84 -9.24 -7.82
CA LYS A 28 10.51 -10.55 -7.28
C LYS A 28 10.84 -10.76 -5.80
N ASP A 29 11.06 -9.70 -5.07
CA ASP A 29 11.13 -9.77 -3.61
C ASP A 29 9.77 -10.18 -3.07
N THR A 30 9.72 -11.34 -2.42
CA THR A 30 8.48 -11.93 -1.93
C THR A 30 8.38 -11.73 -0.43
N THR A 31 7.28 -11.12 0.01
CA THR A 31 6.96 -10.96 1.43
C THR A 31 5.58 -11.53 1.73
N VAL A 32 5.41 -12.06 2.94
CA VAL A 32 4.09 -12.51 3.40
C VAL A 32 3.28 -11.29 3.80
N ILE A 33 1.99 -11.28 3.45
CA ILE A 33 1.08 -10.19 3.86
C ILE A 33 0.97 -10.21 5.37
N ASP A 34 1.27 -9.07 5.99
CA ASP A 34 1.21 -8.94 7.42
C ASP A 34 -0.24 -8.78 7.88
N THR A 35 -0.71 -9.76 8.65
CA THR A 35 -2.06 -9.76 9.23
C THR A 35 -2.06 -9.35 10.70
N THR A 36 -0.91 -9.08 11.29
CA THR A 36 -0.81 -8.70 12.70
C THR A 36 -1.05 -7.21 12.89
N LEU A 37 -2.00 -6.87 13.75
CA LEU A 37 -2.31 -5.50 14.15
C LEU A 37 -1.68 -5.25 15.52
N THR A 38 -0.45 -4.76 15.52
CA THR A 38 0.24 -4.38 16.76
C THR A 38 0.61 -2.91 16.73
N LEU A 39 0.57 -2.24 17.87
CA LEU A 39 0.96 -0.82 18.01
C LEU A 39 2.40 -0.56 17.53
N GLN A 40 3.26 -1.56 17.61
CA GLN A 40 4.65 -1.49 17.15
C GLN A 40 4.77 -1.30 15.62
N LYS A 41 3.68 -1.51 14.87
CA LYS A 41 3.66 -1.38 13.42
C LYS A 41 2.89 -0.15 12.93
N ASP A 42 2.52 0.73 13.81
CA ASP A 42 1.78 1.95 13.44
C ASP A 42 2.52 2.79 12.39
N PHE A 43 3.84 2.79 12.40
CA PHE A 43 4.66 3.48 11.41
C PHE A 43 4.49 2.96 9.97
N LYS A 44 3.99 1.74 9.79
CA LYS A 44 3.67 1.15 8.48
C LYS A 44 2.25 1.44 8.00
N PHE A 45 1.36 1.80 8.92
CA PHE A 45 -0.04 2.10 8.62
C PHE A 45 -0.24 3.58 8.32
N ASN A 46 0.31 4.02 7.21
CA ASN A 46 0.16 5.37 6.70
C ASN A 46 -0.32 5.34 5.25
N TYR A 47 -0.76 6.48 4.75
CA TYR A 47 -1.32 6.57 3.40
C TYR A 47 -0.30 6.31 2.28
N ILE A 48 0.99 6.38 2.58
CA ILE A 48 2.04 6.07 1.60
C ILE A 48 2.33 4.56 1.51
N ARG A 49 1.83 3.76 2.45
CA ARG A 49 2.08 2.31 2.58
C ARG A 49 3.55 1.93 2.53
N LYS A 50 4.39 2.82 2.98
CA LYS A 50 5.83 2.65 3.12
C LYS A 50 6.22 2.83 4.58
N ASP A 51 7.38 2.30 4.94
CA ASP A 51 7.98 2.59 6.22
C ASP A 51 8.26 4.11 6.31
N ASN A 52 7.76 4.75 7.35
CA ASN A 52 7.96 6.16 7.59
C ASN A 52 9.08 6.43 8.61
N PHE A 53 9.94 5.46 8.84
CA PHE A 53 11.14 5.67 9.64
C PHE A 53 11.97 6.80 9.04
N GLU A 54 12.43 7.70 9.86
CA GLU A 54 13.15 8.92 9.45
C GLU A 54 12.33 9.91 8.61
N LEU A 55 11.03 9.72 8.47
CA LEU A 55 10.13 10.66 7.81
C LEU A 55 9.29 11.41 8.84
N LEU A 56 9.39 12.72 8.88
CA LEU A 56 8.57 13.57 9.71
C LEU A 56 7.35 14.04 8.93
N PRO A 57 6.13 13.62 9.29
CA PRO A 57 4.93 14.07 8.63
C PRO A 57 4.64 15.55 8.94
N PHE A 58 4.05 16.25 7.99
CA PHE A 58 3.46 17.56 8.26
C PHE A 58 2.17 17.44 9.07
N HIS A 59 1.66 18.59 9.53
CA HIS A 59 0.54 18.66 10.44
C HIS A 59 -0.73 17.95 9.92
N ASN A 60 -1.07 18.11 8.65
CA ASN A 60 -2.27 17.52 8.07
C ASN A 60 -2.00 16.19 7.37
N GLN A 61 -2.98 15.29 7.44
CA GLN A 61 -2.98 14.06 6.66
C GLN A 61 -2.92 14.37 5.15
N GLY A 62 -2.13 13.59 4.43
CA GLY A 62 -1.97 13.76 2.99
C GLY A 62 -0.98 14.86 2.56
N GLN A 63 -0.43 15.59 3.50
CA GLN A 63 0.67 16.50 3.21
C GLN A 63 1.99 15.71 3.05
N THR A 64 2.99 16.38 2.55
CA THR A 64 4.32 15.80 2.33
C THR A 64 5.02 15.43 3.65
N PHE A 65 6.18 14.80 3.52
CA PHE A 65 7.06 14.45 4.64
C PHE A 65 8.39 15.19 4.51
N ASN A 66 9.00 15.50 5.65
CA ASN A 66 10.40 15.88 5.71
C ASN A 66 11.24 14.63 5.98
N ASN A 67 12.26 14.43 5.18
CA ASN A 67 13.26 13.41 5.44
C ASN A 67 14.26 13.92 6.47
N LEU A 68 14.40 13.21 7.58
CA LEU A 68 15.34 13.53 8.66
C LEU A 68 16.72 12.87 8.43
N ALA A 69 16.78 11.86 7.56
CA ALA A 69 18.02 11.20 7.20
C ALA A 69 18.58 11.78 5.89
N HIS A 70 19.88 11.94 5.85
CA HIS A 70 20.60 12.25 4.63
C HIS A 70 21.25 10.99 4.06
N ASN A 71 20.84 10.63 2.85
CA ASN A 71 21.43 9.48 2.16
C ASN A 71 22.64 9.93 1.32
N PHE A 72 23.84 9.53 1.74
CA PHE A 72 25.07 9.85 1.04
C PHE A 72 25.38 8.90 -0.14
N SER A 73 24.61 7.84 -0.32
CA SER A 73 24.85 6.87 -1.41
C SER A 73 24.47 7.40 -2.80
N ASN A 74 23.54 8.34 -2.86
CA ASN A 74 23.13 9.02 -4.09
C ASN A 74 23.58 10.49 -4.05
N MET A 75 24.86 10.72 -4.27
CA MET A 75 25.34 12.08 -4.46
C MET A 75 24.98 12.56 -5.87
N SER A 76 23.84 13.20 -6.00
CA SER A 76 23.53 14.00 -7.18
C SER A 76 24.34 15.31 -7.11
N HIS A 77 24.93 15.72 -8.24
CA HIS A 77 25.63 17.00 -8.33
C HIS A 77 24.69 18.20 -8.19
N PHE A 78 23.39 17.97 -8.35
CA PHE A 78 22.36 18.96 -8.20
C PHE A 78 21.37 18.50 -7.14
N PRO A 79 20.85 19.41 -6.30
CA PRO A 79 19.80 19.05 -5.36
C PRO A 79 18.54 18.61 -6.09
N ASP A 80 17.83 17.63 -5.54
CA ASP A 80 16.52 17.25 -6.03
C ASP A 80 15.57 18.44 -5.92
N ILE A 81 15.04 18.88 -7.06
CA ILE A 81 14.20 20.07 -7.14
C ILE A 81 12.77 19.65 -7.47
N GLY A 82 11.80 20.34 -6.84
CA GLY A 82 10.40 20.24 -7.17
C GLY A 82 9.70 18.99 -6.66
N PHE A 83 8.91 18.37 -7.51
CA PHE A 83 7.98 17.32 -7.14
C PHE A 83 8.63 16.10 -6.44
N ARG A 84 9.79 15.66 -6.91
CA ARG A 84 10.48 14.48 -6.35
C ARG A 84 11.10 14.70 -4.97
N ALA A 85 11.48 15.93 -4.64
CA ALA A 85 12.19 16.21 -3.40
C ALA A 85 11.38 15.93 -2.13
N LYS A 86 10.04 16.06 -2.20
CA LYS A 86 9.15 15.97 -1.04
C LYS A 86 7.94 15.06 -1.24
N GLN A 87 7.70 14.55 -2.43
CA GLN A 87 6.53 13.74 -2.74
C GLN A 87 6.81 12.24 -2.53
N VAL A 88 6.99 11.84 -1.28
CA VAL A 88 7.23 10.43 -0.90
C VAL A 88 6.05 9.53 -1.25
N SER A 89 4.86 10.10 -1.39
CA SER A 89 3.63 9.38 -1.77
C SER A 89 3.54 9.03 -3.25
N TYR A 90 4.44 9.57 -4.08
CA TYR A 90 4.48 9.20 -5.49
C TYR A 90 4.91 7.74 -5.65
N LEU A 91 4.13 6.99 -6.42
CA LEU A 91 4.41 5.59 -6.70
C LEU A 91 5.08 5.48 -8.07
N GLU A 92 6.28 4.96 -8.08
CA GLU A 92 7.00 4.55 -9.28
C GLU A 92 6.65 3.10 -9.63
N ILE A 93 7.09 2.63 -10.79
CA ILE A 93 6.81 1.26 -11.25
C ILE A 93 7.37 0.24 -10.27
N GLU A 94 8.50 0.55 -9.67
CA GLU A 94 9.18 -0.30 -8.68
C GLU A 94 8.40 -0.43 -7.36
N ASP A 95 7.55 0.55 -7.04
CA ASP A 95 6.72 0.55 -5.83
C ASP A 95 5.44 -0.29 -5.99
N ILE A 96 5.10 -0.69 -7.22
CA ILE A 96 3.91 -1.48 -7.48
C ILE A 96 4.06 -2.87 -6.84
N LYS A 97 3.06 -3.25 -6.04
CA LYS A 97 3.00 -4.55 -5.40
C LYS A 97 2.01 -5.45 -6.13
N TYR A 98 2.45 -6.66 -6.37
CA TYR A 98 1.64 -7.73 -6.92
C TYR A 98 1.27 -8.70 -5.80
N TYR A 99 0.09 -9.28 -5.88
CA TYR A 99 -0.44 -10.13 -4.83
C TYR A 99 -0.70 -11.53 -5.34
N GLU A 100 -0.32 -12.51 -4.55
CA GLU A 100 -0.72 -13.91 -4.71
C GLU A 100 -1.53 -14.30 -3.49
N VAL A 101 -2.85 -14.43 -3.67
CA VAL A 101 -3.78 -14.70 -2.59
C VAL A 101 -4.68 -15.88 -2.93
N PRO A 102 -4.79 -16.90 -2.07
CA PRO A 102 -5.65 -18.06 -2.34
C PRO A 102 -7.14 -17.75 -2.26
N THR A 103 -7.51 -16.68 -1.57
CA THR A 103 -8.88 -16.18 -1.46
C THR A 103 -8.92 -14.68 -1.70
N PRO A 104 -10.09 -14.14 -2.13
CA PRO A 104 -10.25 -12.68 -2.21
C PRO A 104 -9.90 -12.02 -0.88
N THR A 105 -9.06 -11.02 -0.94
CA THR A 105 -8.54 -10.35 0.26
C THR A 105 -8.81 -8.86 0.16
N THR A 106 -9.34 -8.30 1.23
CA THR A 106 -9.58 -6.86 1.37
C THR A 106 -8.82 -6.35 2.59
N GLU A 107 -8.08 -5.27 2.40
CA GLU A 107 -7.44 -4.53 3.48
C GLU A 107 -8.00 -3.12 3.48
N ILE A 108 -8.47 -2.66 4.63
CA ILE A 108 -8.98 -1.30 4.81
C ILE A 108 -8.21 -0.67 5.95
N THR A 109 -7.56 0.45 5.66
CA THR A 109 -6.87 1.26 6.65
C THR A 109 -7.61 2.58 6.81
N TYR A 110 -7.96 2.89 8.05
CA TYR A 110 -8.57 4.16 8.42
C TYR A 110 -7.72 4.85 9.48
N LYS A 111 -7.34 6.08 9.23
CA LYS A 111 -6.61 6.91 10.20
C LYS A 111 -7.27 8.28 10.28
N THR A 112 -7.50 8.72 11.51
CA THR A 112 -8.00 10.07 11.80
C THR A 112 -7.12 10.70 12.87
N GLY A 113 -6.92 11.99 12.76
CA GLY A 113 -6.25 12.80 13.78
C GLY A 113 -7.12 14.00 14.14
N MET A 114 -7.08 14.41 15.40
CA MET A 114 -7.76 15.61 15.82
C MET A 114 -7.17 16.81 15.07
N GLN A 115 -8.01 17.53 14.31
CA GLN A 115 -7.61 18.67 13.48
C GLN A 115 -6.53 18.34 12.41
N GLN A 116 -6.35 17.06 12.06
CA GLN A 116 -5.35 16.63 11.08
C GLN A 116 -5.96 16.01 9.81
N GLY A 117 -7.28 15.92 9.76
CA GLY A 117 -7.99 15.29 8.66
C GLY A 117 -8.14 13.79 8.81
N GLN A 118 -8.55 13.14 7.73
CA GLN A 118 -8.86 11.71 7.69
C GLN A 118 -8.26 11.07 6.45
N VAL A 119 -7.78 9.84 6.61
CA VAL A 119 -7.30 8.99 5.51
C VAL A 119 -8.05 7.68 5.53
N VAL A 120 -8.61 7.32 4.40
CA VAL A 120 -9.18 5.99 4.14
C VAL A 120 -8.42 5.40 2.97
N ASP A 121 -7.85 4.24 3.18
CA ASP A 121 -7.12 3.53 2.14
C ASP A 121 -7.60 2.08 2.09
N ALA A 122 -7.99 1.63 0.93
CA ALA A 122 -8.56 0.30 0.72
C ALA A 122 -7.87 -0.40 -0.45
N ILE A 123 -7.49 -1.64 -0.22
CA ILE A 123 -7.00 -2.55 -1.25
C ILE A 123 -7.93 -3.74 -1.32
N PHE A 124 -8.35 -4.07 -2.53
CA PHE A 124 -9.03 -5.31 -2.84
C PHE A 124 -8.19 -6.09 -3.84
N THR A 125 -7.86 -7.33 -3.52
CA THR A 125 -7.08 -8.20 -4.38
C THR A 125 -7.72 -9.58 -4.54
N LEU A 126 -7.70 -10.09 -5.75
CA LEU A 126 -8.32 -11.36 -6.13
C LEU A 126 -7.50 -12.05 -7.21
N ASN A 127 -7.24 -13.33 -7.03
CA ASN A 127 -6.68 -14.19 -8.05
C ASN A 127 -7.80 -14.97 -8.76
N PHE A 128 -7.97 -14.74 -10.07
CA PHE A 128 -8.88 -15.55 -10.90
C PHE A 128 -8.24 -16.88 -11.30
N SER A 129 -6.94 -16.91 -11.43
CA SER A 129 -6.16 -18.10 -11.74
C SER A 129 -4.75 -17.96 -11.18
N LYS A 130 -3.94 -19.02 -11.29
CA LYS A 130 -2.53 -18.96 -10.88
C LYS A 130 -1.69 -17.90 -11.64
N ARG A 131 -2.20 -17.40 -12.76
CA ARG A 131 -1.47 -16.46 -13.65
C ARG A 131 -2.10 -15.09 -13.72
N PHE A 132 -3.26 -14.89 -13.11
CA PHE A 132 -4.00 -13.64 -13.26
C PHE A 132 -4.51 -13.13 -11.90
N ASN A 133 -3.96 -12.01 -11.49
CA ASN A 133 -4.35 -11.27 -10.29
C ASN A 133 -4.96 -9.93 -10.69
N VAL A 134 -6.01 -9.54 -10.01
CA VAL A 134 -6.59 -8.20 -10.09
C VAL A 134 -6.45 -7.53 -8.74
N ASN A 135 -5.90 -6.34 -8.75
CA ASN A 135 -5.75 -5.50 -7.57
C ASN A 135 -6.40 -4.13 -7.84
N ILE A 136 -7.26 -3.72 -6.94
CA ILE A 136 -7.92 -2.41 -6.96
C ILE A 136 -7.54 -1.69 -5.68
N THR A 137 -6.86 -0.57 -5.82
CA THR A 137 -6.49 0.28 -4.68
C THR A 137 -7.23 1.61 -4.79
N ARG A 138 -7.81 2.05 -3.69
CA ARG A 138 -8.44 3.36 -3.57
C ARG A 138 -7.96 4.04 -2.30
N SER A 139 -7.38 5.22 -2.46
CA SER A 139 -7.02 6.12 -1.36
C SER A 139 -7.90 7.36 -1.41
N GLN A 140 -8.42 7.75 -0.26
CA GLN A 140 -9.17 8.99 -0.09
C GLN A 140 -8.61 9.73 1.11
N ILE A 141 -8.24 10.98 0.90
CA ILE A 141 -7.66 11.85 1.90
C ILE A 141 -8.53 13.09 2.02
N ASN A 142 -9.04 13.35 3.21
CA ASN A 142 -9.69 14.60 3.56
C ASN A 142 -8.73 15.38 4.46
N SER A 143 -8.08 16.38 3.90
CA SER A 143 -7.24 17.30 4.66
C SER A 143 -8.11 18.33 5.36
N PHE A 144 -7.71 18.74 6.53
CA PHE A 144 -8.37 19.85 7.21
C PHE A 144 -8.02 21.14 6.45
N ARG A 145 -9.02 21.93 6.14
CA ARG A 145 -8.85 23.24 5.49
C ARG A 145 -9.14 24.29 6.53
N ASP A 146 -8.16 25.07 6.89
CA ASP A 146 -8.35 26.31 7.66
C ASP A 146 -9.08 27.35 6.82
#